data_dc53dd44f6dc96ab23d3946cadd3b920
#
_entry.id   dc53dd44f6dc96ab23d3946cadd3b920
#
_cell.length_a   1.000
_cell.length_b   1.000
_cell.length_c   1.000
_cell.angle_alpha   90.00
_cell.angle_beta   90.00
_cell.angle_gamma   90.00
#
_symmetry.space_group_name_H-M   'P 1'
#
loop_
_entity.id
_entity.type
_entity.pdbx_description
1 polymer ?
#
loop_
_entity_poly.entity_id
_entity_poly.type
_entity_poly.pdbx_seq_one_letter_code
_entity_poly.pdbx_strand_id
1 'polypeptide(L)'
;MSEDELFGPEFLIRRPLLEAIDTDEQVVLLIDEVDRADEEFEAFLLEVLSDFQITIPELGTIRARRKPAVVLTSNRTRELHDALKRRTLFHWIGHPSIEREVEIVRLRVPGITERLAKEAAAFVRGLRGMDLAKPPGVAETIDWAQALAALGREEIDAEVVEQTLGSVLKYREDIETVRDETLVGLIEEARATVKT
;
A
#
# COMPACT_ATOMS: atom_id res chain seq x y z
N MET A 1 -40.77 -19.47 17.29
CA MET A 1 -39.35 -19.38 16.99
C MET A 1 -38.66 -19.18 18.32
N SER A 2 -37.91 -20.17 18.78
CA SER A 2 -37.14 -20.06 20.04
C SER A 2 -35.95 -19.13 19.82
N GLU A 3 -35.40 -18.53 20.91
CA GLU A 3 -34.16 -17.73 20.80
C GLU A 3 -33.03 -18.53 20.14
N ASP A 4 -32.96 -19.83 20.37
CA ASP A 4 -31.96 -20.72 19.74
C ASP A 4 -32.14 -20.87 18.22
N GLU A 5 -33.38 -20.69 17.69
CA GLU A 5 -33.61 -20.68 16.23
C GLU A 5 -33.17 -19.38 15.57
N LEU A 6 -33.09 -18.27 16.31
CA LEU A 6 -32.64 -16.95 15.78
C LEU A 6 -31.11 -16.84 15.64
N PHE A 7 -30.37 -17.67 16.35
CA PHE A 7 -28.90 -17.68 16.36
C PHE A 7 -28.31 -18.94 15.69
N GLY A 8 -29.11 -19.65 14.90
CA GLY A 8 -28.67 -20.84 14.19
C GLY A 8 -27.64 -20.55 13.10
N PRO A 9 -26.87 -21.56 12.66
CA PRO A 9 -25.83 -21.42 11.62
C PRO A 9 -26.37 -20.83 10.31
N GLU A 10 -27.66 -21.00 10.02
CA GLU A 10 -28.33 -20.49 8.83
C GLU A 10 -28.48 -18.95 8.81
N PHE A 11 -28.45 -18.30 9.98
CA PHE A 11 -28.50 -16.83 10.09
C PHE A 11 -27.11 -16.19 10.19
N LEU A 12 -26.05 -17.00 10.23
CA LEU A 12 -24.68 -16.51 10.31
C LEU A 12 -24.28 -15.85 8.98
N ILE A 13 -24.04 -14.55 9.01
CA ILE A 13 -23.41 -13.85 7.89
C ILE A 13 -21.96 -14.31 7.84
N ARG A 14 -21.64 -15.20 6.92
CA ARG A 14 -20.27 -15.66 6.68
C ARG A 14 -19.45 -14.51 6.14
N ARG A 15 -18.54 -14.00 6.95
CA ARG A 15 -17.54 -13.03 6.49
C ARG A 15 -16.36 -13.77 5.86
N PRO A 16 -15.55 -13.12 4.99
CA PRO A 16 -14.45 -13.75 4.25
C PRO A 16 -13.52 -14.61 5.11
N LEU A 17 -13.30 -14.20 6.37
CA LEU A 17 -12.45 -14.95 7.30
C LEU A 17 -13.07 -16.30 7.67
N LEU A 18 -14.36 -16.32 8.00
CA LEU A 18 -15.08 -17.55 8.33
C LEU A 18 -15.20 -18.47 7.10
N GLU A 19 -15.44 -17.88 5.92
CA GLU A 19 -15.48 -18.64 4.66
C GLU A 19 -14.15 -19.31 4.37
N ALA A 20 -13.03 -18.61 4.64
CA ALA A 20 -11.71 -19.18 4.45
C ALA A 20 -11.38 -20.33 5.42
N ILE A 21 -12.00 -20.34 6.61
CA ILE A 21 -11.82 -21.40 7.62
C ILE A 21 -12.79 -22.56 7.38
N ASP A 22 -14.07 -22.26 7.13
CA ASP A 22 -15.12 -23.29 6.97
C ASP A 22 -15.31 -23.69 5.50
N THR A 23 -14.23 -24.13 4.86
CA THR A 23 -14.26 -24.63 3.47
C THR A 23 -13.40 -25.89 3.32
N ASP A 24 -13.79 -26.75 2.39
CA ASP A 24 -12.99 -27.90 1.96
C ASP A 24 -12.03 -27.55 0.81
N GLU A 25 -12.14 -26.35 0.26
CA GLU A 25 -11.30 -25.89 -0.86
C GLU A 25 -9.97 -25.33 -0.36
N GLN A 26 -8.96 -25.34 -1.24
CA GLN A 26 -7.71 -24.64 -0.98
C GLN A 26 -7.89 -23.16 -1.31
N VAL A 27 -7.85 -22.32 -0.29
CA VAL A 27 -8.05 -20.87 -0.43
C VAL A 27 -6.83 -20.07 0.02
N VAL A 28 -6.74 -18.84 -0.46
CA VAL A 28 -5.82 -17.82 0.02
C VAL A 28 -6.63 -16.73 0.70
N LEU A 29 -6.35 -16.50 1.97
CA LEU A 29 -6.94 -15.42 2.76
C LEU A 29 -5.99 -14.22 2.72
N LEU A 30 -6.41 -13.12 2.10
CA LEU A 30 -5.70 -11.85 2.13
C LEU A 30 -6.34 -10.93 3.19
N ILE A 31 -5.51 -10.44 4.11
CA ILE A 31 -5.88 -9.40 5.08
C ILE A 31 -5.01 -8.19 4.80
N ASP A 32 -5.62 -7.19 4.20
CA ASP A 32 -4.93 -5.98 3.77
C ASP A 32 -4.89 -4.94 4.89
N GLU A 33 -3.79 -4.18 4.98
CA GLU A 33 -3.58 -3.12 5.98
C GLU A 33 -3.85 -3.56 7.43
N VAL A 34 -3.32 -4.72 7.84
CA VAL A 34 -3.52 -5.28 9.19
C VAL A 34 -3.08 -4.33 10.31
N ASP A 35 -2.18 -3.42 10.03
CA ASP A 35 -1.71 -2.37 10.95
C ASP A 35 -2.77 -1.28 11.26
N ARG A 36 -3.92 -1.30 10.59
CA ARG A 36 -5.08 -0.45 10.89
C ARG A 36 -6.13 -1.13 11.75
N ALA A 37 -5.99 -2.42 11.97
CA ALA A 37 -6.90 -3.17 12.82
C ALA A 37 -6.72 -2.78 14.30
N ASP A 38 -7.76 -2.95 15.12
CA ASP A 38 -7.68 -2.79 16.55
C ASP A 38 -6.99 -4.00 17.24
N GLU A 39 -6.69 -3.86 18.50
CA GLU A 39 -6.04 -4.91 19.30
C GLU A 39 -6.91 -6.17 19.44
N GLU A 40 -8.23 -6.02 19.47
CA GLU A 40 -9.18 -7.13 19.58
C GLU A 40 -9.13 -7.98 18.31
N PHE A 41 -9.08 -7.34 17.14
CA PHE A 41 -8.93 -8.05 15.87
C PHE A 41 -7.56 -8.72 15.74
N GLU A 42 -6.48 -8.09 16.21
CA GLU A 42 -5.17 -8.75 16.25
C GLU A 42 -5.16 -9.98 17.15
N ALA A 43 -5.78 -9.90 18.33
CA ALA A 43 -5.93 -11.04 19.24
C ALA A 43 -6.72 -12.18 18.58
N PHE A 44 -7.78 -11.84 17.87
CA PHE A 44 -8.56 -12.80 17.09
C PHE A 44 -7.75 -13.44 15.97
N LEU A 45 -6.95 -12.66 15.25
CA LEU A 45 -6.03 -13.19 14.23
C LEU A 45 -4.99 -14.16 14.81
N LEU A 46 -4.58 -13.97 16.07
CA LEU A 46 -3.67 -14.90 16.72
C LEU A 46 -4.27 -16.30 16.85
N GLU A 47 -5.56 -16.41 17.17
CA GLU A 47 -6.27 -17.70 17.19
C GLU A 47 -6.29 -18.32 15.79
N VAL A 48 -6.68 -17.55 14.79
CA VAL A 48 -6.75 -18.00 13.40
C VAL A 48 -5.40 -18.49 12.89
N LEU A 49 -4.32 -17.73 13.13
CA LEU A 49 -2.98 -18.07 12.62
C LEU A 49 -2.30 -19.19 13.42
N SER A 50 -2.65 -19.39 14.69
CA SER A 50 -2.08 -20.45 15.51
C SER A 50 -2.75 -21.80 15.26
N ASP A 51 -4.07 -21.81 15.37
CA ASP A 51 -4.86 -23.03 15.46
C ASP A 51 -5.74 -23.25 14.22
N PHE A 52 -5.80 -22.28 13.31
CA PHE A 52 -6.69 -22.28 12.14
C PHE A 52 -8.13 -22.56 12.56
N GLN A 53 -8.61 -21.82 13.56
CA GLN A 53 -9.96 -21.93 14.10
C GLN A 53 -10.52 -20.54 14.41
N ILE A 54 -11.85 -20.50 14.55
CA ILE A 54 -12.60 -19.33 14.97
C ILE A 54 -13.58 -19.78 16.04
N THR A 55 -13.57 -19.11 17.19
CA THR A 55 -14.53 -19.33 18.26
C THR A 55 -15.63 -18.29 18.22
N ILE A 56 -16.86 -18.74 18.04
CA ILE A 56 -18.07 -17.92 18.07
C ILE A 56 -18.84 -18.31 19.33
N PRO A 57 -19.11 -17.38 20.26
CA PRO A 57 -19.69 -17.71 21.57
C PRO A 57 -20.94 -18.59 21.48
N GLU A 58 -21.86 -18.33 20.56
CA GLU A 58 -23.12 -18.99 20.41
C GLU A 58 -23.06 -20.32 19.63
N LEU A 59 -22.04 -20.46 18.77
CA LEU A 59 -21.89 -21.57 17.83
C LEU A 59 -20.73 -22.51 18.16
N GLY A 60 -19.87 -22.11 19.10
CA GLY A 60 -18.67 -22.86 19.47
C GLY A 60 -17.49 -22.60 18.52
N THR A 61 -16.55 -23.55 18.49
CA THR A 61 -15.31 -23.43 17.74
C THR A 61 -15.42 -24.12 16.38
N ILE A 62 -15.22 -23.35 15.32
CA ILE A 62 -15.14 -23.83 13.94
C ILE A 62 -13.67 -23.96 13.59
N ARG A 63 -13.23 -25.17 13.23
CA ARG A 63 -11.84 -25.46 12.83
C ARG A 63 -11.72 -25.65 11.35
N ALA A 64 -10.63 -25.14 10.78
CA ALA A 64 -10.36 -25.31 9.38
C ALA A 64 -10.18 -26.79 9.02
N ARG A 65 -10.97 -27.27 8.09
CA ARG A 65 -10.81 -28.60 7.49
C ARG A 65 -9.57 -28.64 6.60
N ARG A 66 -9.27 -27.50 5.96
CA ARG A 66 -8.07 -27.28 5.17
C ARG A 66 -7.47 -25.93 5.55
N LYS A 67 -6.18 -25.94 5.93
CA LYS A 67 -5.50 -24.71 6.35
C LYS A 67 -5.37 -23.76 5.15
N PRO A 68 -5.94 -22.54 5.20
CA PRO A 68 -5.74 -21.53 4.16
C PRO A 68 -4.29 -21.04 4.15
N ALA A 69 -3.82 -20.62 2.97
CA ALA A 69 -2.64 -19.75 2.92
C ALA A 69 -3.08 -18.34 3.33
N VAL A 70 -2.41 -17.77 4.32
CA VAL A 70 -2.76 -16.42 4.80
C VAL A 70 -1.68 -15.44 4.40
N VAL A 71 -2.09 -14.34 3.76
CA VAL A 71 -1.25 -13.21 3.39
C VAL A 71 -1.71 -11.98 4.15
N LEU A 72 -0.82 -11.35 4.90
CA LEU A 72 -1.07 -10.10 5.60
C LEU A 72 -0.26 -9.00 4.93
N THR A 73 -0.86 -7.83 4.70
CA THR A 73 -0.12 -6.64 4.28
C THR A 73 -0.12 -5.59 5.40
N SER A 74 0.91 -4.77 5.42
CA SER A 74 1.04 -3.67 6.38
C SER A 74 1.80 -2.52 5.78
N ASN A 75 1.27 -1.31 5.94
CA ASN A 75 1.93 -0.05 5.59
C ASN A 75 2.76 0.52 6.76
N ARG A 76 2.83 -0.20 7.88
CA ARG A 76 3.57 0.19 9.09
C ARG A 76 3.10 1.53 9.68
N THR A 77 1.81 1.81 9.61
CA THR A 77 1.23 2.98 10.28
C THR A 77 1.33 2.89 11.80
N ARG A 78 1.36 1.66 12.32
CA ARG A 78 1.75 1.30 13.69
C ARG A 78 2.50 -0.03 13.73
N GLU A 79 3.15 -0.33 14.81
CA GLU A 79 3.76 -1.64 15.03
C GLU A 79 2.70 -2.71 15.30
N LEU A 80 2.85 -3.85 14.65
CA LEU A 80 2.07 -5.05 14.92
C LEU A 80 2.55 -5.73 16.18
N HIS A 81 1.65 -6.37 16.91
CA HIS A 81 2.00 -7.11 18.11
C HIS A 81 3.03 -8.22 17.81
N ASP A 82 4.01 -8.38 18.68
CA ASP A 82 5.10 -9.36 18.48
C ASP A 82 4.61 -10.80 18.35
N ALA A 83 3.50 -11.14 18.98
CA ALA A 83 2.89 -12.46 18.85
C ALA A 83 2.44 -12.74 17.39
N LEU A 84 1.94 -11.72 16.67
CA LEU A 84 1.58 -11.83 15.27
C LEU A 84 2.82 -11.96 14.39
N LYS A 85 3.84 -11.14 14.65
CA LYS A 85 5.13 -11.20 13.94
C LYS A 85 5.77 -12.58 14.00
N ARG A 86 5.73 -13.25 15.15
CA ARG A 86 6.32 -14.59 15.36
C ARG A 86 5.61 -15.72 14.60
N ARG A 87 4.39 -15.49 14.12
CA ARG A 87 3.58 -16.48 13.39
C ARG A 87 3.59 -16.28 11.89
N THR A 88 4.31 -15.28 11.40
CA THR A 88 4.37 -14.90 9.99
C THR A 88 5.81 -14.89 9.47
N LEU A 89 5.95 -15.10 8.18
CA LEU A 89 7.20 -14.83 7.47
C LEU A 89 7.16 -13.39 6.96
N PHE A 90 8.17 -12.62 7.31
CA PHE A 90 8.28 -11.23 6.88
C PHE A 90 8.96 -11.13 5.52
N HIS A 91 8.35 -10.34 4.65
CA HIS A 91 8.96 -9.91 3.41
C HIS A 91 8.81 -8.39 3.28
N TRP A 92 9.93 -7.70 3.15
CA TRP A 92 9.97 -6.26 2.97
C TRP A 92 9.89 -5.91 1.50
N ILE A 93 8.90 -5.10 1.13
CA ILE A 93 8.76 -4.55 -0.22
C ILE A 93 9.24 -3.10 -0.16
N GLY A 94 10.45 -2.86 -0.68
CA GLY A 94 10.99 -1.50 -0.84
C GLY A 94 10.41 -0.80 -2.06
N HIS A 95 10.78 0.48 -2.23
CA HIS A 95 10.49 1.18 -3.48
C HIS A 95 11.17 0.47 -4.66
N PRO A 96 10.53 0.43 -5.84
CA PRO A 96 11.14 -0.17 -7.02
C PRO A 96 12.40 0.60 -7.45
N SER A 97 13.24 -0.04 -8.28
CA SER A 97 14.30 0.69 -8.97
C SER A 97 13.70 1.76 -9.90
N ILE A 98 14.51 2.75 -10.28
CA ILE A 98 14.03 3.84 -11.15
C ILE A 98 13.54 3.28 -12.50
N GLU A 99 14.25 2.30 -13.06
CA GLU A 99 13.88 1.67 -14.32
C GLU A 99 12.50 0.99 -14.20
N ARG A 100 12.30 0.28 -13.09
CA ARG A 100 11.03 -0.38 -12.83
C ARG A 100 9.90 0.62 -12.57
N GLU A 101 10.19 1.73 -11.89
CA GLU A 101 9.21 2.79 -11.66
C GLU A 101 8.81 3.48 -12.97
N VAL A 102 9.75 3.75 -13.86
CA VAL A 102 9.49 4.25 -15.21
C VAL A 102 8.60 3.29 -16.01
N GLU A 103 8.88 1.99 -15.98
CA GLU A 103 8.02 0.99 -16.61
C GLU A 103 6.58 1.03 -16.06
N ILE A 104 6.44 1.11 -14.74
CA ILE A 104 5.13 1.21 -14.08
C ILE A 104 4.40 2.48 -14.51
N VAL A 105 5.06 3.64 -14.50
CA VAL A 105 4.48 4.92 -14.93
C VAL A 105 4.01 4.82 -16.39
N ARG A 106 4.85 4.31 -17.29
CA ARG A 106 4.48 4.15 -18.72
C ARG A 106 3.32 3.21 -18.94
N LEU A 107 3.22 2.15 -18.15
CA LEU A 107 2.10 1.21 -18.21
C LEU A 107 0.79 1.83 -17.71
N ARG A 108 0.86 2.68 -16.67
CA ARG A 108 -0.29 3.26 -15.98
C ARG A 108 -0.76 4.59 -16.57
N VAL A 109 0.11 5.28 -17.31
CA VAL A 109 -0.17 6.59 -17.94
C VAL A 109 -0.01 6.47 -19.47
N PRO A 110 -1.07 6.03 -20.17
CA PRO A 110 -1.02 5.89 -21.62
C PRO A 110 -0.67 7.22 -22.34
N GLY A 111 0.27 7.17 -23.25
CA GLY A 111 0.67 8.34 -24.05
C GLY A 111 1.75 9.23 -23.40
N ILE A 112 2.17 8.94 -22.17
CA ILE A 112 3.30 9.66 -21.58
C ILE A 112 4.59 9.41 -22.37
N THR A 113 5.39 10.46 -22.59
CA THR A 113 6.70 10.30 -23.23
C THR A 113 7.66 9.56 -22.31
N GLU A 114 8.60 8.83 -22.89
CA GLU A 114 9.63 8.13 -22.09
C GLU A 114 10.45 9.12 -21.27
N ARG A 115 10.74 10.29 -21.85
CA ARG A 115 11.45 11.38 -21.19
C ARG A 115 10.71 11.83 -19.93
N LEU A 116 9.45 12.20 -20.05
CA LEU A 116 8.66 12.69 -18.92
C LEU A 116 8.52 11.64 -17.82
N ALA A 117 8.31 10.36 -18.21
CA ALA A 117 8.24 9.26 -17.25
C ALA A 117 9.55 9.09 -16.45
N LYS A 118 10.70 9.20 -17.13
CA LYS A 118 12.03 9.14 -16.49
C LYS A 118 12.26 10.34 -15.57
N GLU A 119 11.98 11.55 -16.04
CA GLU A 119 12.15 12.77 -15.25
C GLU A 119 11.25 12.75 -14.00
N ALA A 120 9.98 12.34 -14.14
CA ALA A 120 9.05 12.24 -13.01
C ALA A 120 9.51 11.19 -11.97
N ALA A 121 9.89 10.00 -12.41
CA ALA A 121 10.39 8.96 -11.51
C ALA A 121 11.70 9.37 -10.80
N ALA A 122 12.63 10.02 -11.53
CA ALA A 122 13.88 10.51 -10.97
C ALA A 122 13.66 11.63 -9.95
N PHE A 123 12.77 12.57 -10.22
CA PHE A 123 12.42 13.65 -9.31
C PHE A 123 11.81 13.09 -8.01
N VAL A 124 10.83 12.19 -8.11
CA VAL A 124 10.19 11.56 -6.93
C VAL A 124 11.19 10.73 -6.14
N ARG A 125 12.13 10.05 -6.81
CA ARG A 125 13.24 9.37 -6.13
C ARG A 125 14.12 10.34 -5.34
N GLY A 126 14.41 11.51 -5.88
CA GLY A 126 15.13 12.59 -5.19
C GLY A 126 14.40 13.03 -3.92
N LEU A 127 13.08 13.25 -4.01
CA LEU A 127 12.24 13.58 -2.87
C LEU A 127 12.31 12.52 -1.77
N ARG A 128 12.33 11.23 -2.11
CA ARG A 128 12.45 10.12 -1.13
C ARG A 128 13.79 10.09 -0.40
N GLY A 129 14.81 10.72 -0.96
CA GLY A 129 16.14 10.89 -0.32
C GLY A 129 16.19 12.03 0.69
N MET A 130 15.16 12.86 0.78
CA MET A 130 15.07 13.97 1.72
C MET A 130 14.42 13.51 3.04
N ASP A 131 14.63 14.30 4.09
CA ASP A 131 13.97 14.13 5.39
C ASP A 131 12.56 14.73 5.34
N LEU A 132 11.61 13.98 4.79
CA LEU A 132 10.22 14.38 4.64
C LEU A 132 9.35 13.66 5.69
N ALA A 133 8.33 14.34 6.19
CA ALA A 133 7.35 13.75 7.09
C ALA A 133 6.63 12.56 6.43
N LYS A 134 6.37 12.65 5.11
CA LYS A 134 5.81 11.55 4.33
C LYS A 134 6.44 11.50 2.93
N PRO A 135 7.48 10.67 2.74
CA PRO A 135 8.04 10.45 1.41
C PRO A 135 6.99 9.90 0.43
N PRO A 136 6.96 10.38 -0.83
CA PRO A 136 5.98 9.95 -1.82
C PRO A 136 6.20 8.50 -2.24
N GLY A 137 5.11 7.74 -2.41
CA GLY A 137 5.10 6.38 -2.94
C GLY A 137 5.04 6.34 -4.47
N VAL A 138 4.93 5.13 -5.02
CA VAL A 138 4.77 4.92 -6.46
C VAL A 138 3.41 5.43 -6.96
N ALA A 139 2.38 5.38 -6.12
CA ALA A 139 1.06 5.91 -6.45
C ALA A 139 1.13 7.42 -6.73
N GLU A 140 1.80 8.17 -5.86
CA GLU A 140 1.99 9.61 -6.03
C GLU A 140 2.81 9.91 -7.30
N THR A 141 3.79 9.08 -7.66
CA THR A 141 4.53 9.21 -8.94
C THR A 141 3.59 9.04 -10.14
N ILE A 142 2.70 8.03 -10.11
CA ILE A 142 1.75 7.78 -11.20
C ILE A 142 0.76 8.94 -11.33
N ASP A 143 0.17 9.38 -10.22
CA ASP A 143 -0.81 10.46 -10.20
C ASP A 143 -0.21 11.77 -10.72
N TRP A 144 1.01 12.07 -10.31
CA TRP A 144 1.72 13.26 -10.78
C TRP A 144 2.08 13.17 -12.26
N ALA A 145 2.62 12.05 -12.71
CA ALA A 145 2.92 11.81 -14.11
C ALA A 145 1.67 11.94 -15.01
N GLN A 146 0.53 11.46 -14.50
CA GLN A 146 -0.77 11.62 -15.17
C GLN A 146 -1.19 13.10 -15.26
N ALA A 147 -1.02 13.85 -14.18
CA ALA A 147 -1.30 15.29 -14.14
C ALA A 147 -0.41 16.06 -15.14
N LEU A 148 0.91 15.78 -15.16
CA LEU A 148 1.84 16.39 -16.10
C LEU A 148 1.48 16.09 -17.56
N ALA A 149 1.14 14.83 -17.86
CA ALA A 149 0.71 14.42 -19.19
C ALA A 149 -0.60 15.12 -19.61
N ALA A 150 -1.57 15.24 -18.69
CA ALA A 150 -2.83 15.95 -18.95
C ALA A 150 -2.63 17.45 -19.18
N LEU A 151 -1.58 18.05 -18.61
CA LEU A 151 -1.16 19.43 -18.86
C LEU A 151 -0.36 19.57 -20.19
N GLY A 152 -0.19 18.50 -20.95
CA GLY A 152 0.53 18.49 -22.21
C GLY A 152 2.04 18.70 -22.06
N ARG A 153 2.61 18.38 -20.90
CA ARG A 153 4.04 18.53 -20.66
C ARG A 153 4.82 17.35 -21.24
N GLU A 154 5.97 17.62 -21.80
CA GLU A 154 6.91 16.62 -22.31
C GLU A 154 8.16 16.49 -21.44
N GLU A 155 8.39 17.46 -20.56
CA GLU A 155 9.48 17.53 -19.59
C GLU A 155 9.01 18.27 -18.33
N ILE A 156 9.73 18.10 -17.21
CA ILE A 156 9.51 18.87 -16.00
C ILE A 156 10.35 20.16 -16.04
N ASP A 157 9.79 21.27 -15.59
CA ASP A 157 10.46 22.54 -15.33
C ASP A 157 10.08 23.10 -13.96
N ALA A 158 10.77 24.13 -13.51
CA ALA A 158 10.53 24.70 -12.19
C ALA A 158 9.08 25.21 -12.03
N GLU A 159 8.52 25.81 -13.07
CA GLU A 159 7.17 26.36 -13.04
C GLU A 159 6.11 25.25 -12.85
N VAL A 160 6.16 24.20 -13.69
CA VAL A 160 5.17 23.11 -13.62
C VAL A 160 5.35 22.28 -12.36
N VAL A 161 6.58 22.05 -11.90
CA VAL A 161 6.81 21.32 -10.64
C VAL A 161 6.25 22.11 -9.48
N GLU A 162 6.51 23.41 -9.38
CA GLU A 162 5.98 24.24 -8.31
C GLU A 162 4.45 24.26 -8.27
N GLN A 163 3.81 24.37 -9.44
CA GLN A 163 2.34 24.37 -9.55
C GLN A 163 1.72 23.02 -9.21
N THR A 164 2.43 21.92 -9.43
CA THR A 164 1.91 20.56 -9.28
C THR A 164 2.48 19.79 -8.08
N LEU A 165 3.37 20.39 -7.29
CA LEU A 165 4.05 19.74 -6.16
C LEU A 165 3.07 19.14 -5.15
N GLY A 166 1.91 19.75 -4.94
CA GLY A 166 0.82 19.24 -4.11
C GLY A 166 0.18 17.92 -4.61
N SER A 167 0.45 17.51 -5.86
CA SER A 167 0.07 16.17 -6.34
C SER A 167 0.96 15.08 -5.78
N VAL A 168 2.22 15.40 -5.50
CA VAL A 168 3.23 14.47 -5.00
C VAL A 168 3.36 14.51 -3.48
N LEU A 169 3.40 15.72 -2.90
CA LEU A 169 3.54 15.95 -1.46
C LEU A 169 2.21 16.35 -0.87
N LYS A 170 1.85 15.71 0.26
CA LYS A 170 0.55 15.90 0.92
C LYS A 170 0.64 16.72 2.21
N TYR A 171 1.84 16.97 2.71
CA TYR A 171 2.10 17.76 3.90
C TYR A 171 2.68 19.11 3.52
N ARG A 172 2.17 20.15 4.15
CA ARG A 172 2.57 21.53 3.87
C ARG A 172 4.06 21.75 4.18
N GLU A 173 4.52 21.19 5.27
CA GLU A 173 5.89 21.28 5.73
C GLU A 173 6.86 20.66 4.72
N ASP A 174 6.50 19.53 4.12
CA ASP A 174 7.28 18.87 3.08
C ASP A 174 7.36 19.74 1.82
N ILE A 175 6.24 20.38 1.43
CA ILE A 175 6.19 21.29 0.28
C ILE A 175 7.09 22.51 0.53
N GLU A 176 7.03 23.11 1.73
CA GLU A 176 7.87 24.26 2.09
C GLU A 176 9.36 23.88 2.07
N THR A 177 9.72 22.72 2.66
CA THR A 177 11.10 22.21 2.66
C THR A 177 11.67 22.04 1.23
N VAL A 178 10.87 21.52 0.31
CA VAL A 178 11.31 21.30 -1.07
C VAL A 178 11.44 22.62 -1.86
N ARG A 179 10.58 23.60 -1.60
CA ARG A 179 10.59 24.92 -2.27
C ARG A 179 11.82 25.75 -1.96
N ASP A 180 12.26 25.75 -0.71
CA ASP A 180 13.19 26.75 -0.21
C ASP A 180 14.62 26.58 -0.70
N GLU A 181 15.15 25.35 -0.87
CA GLU A 181 16.58 25.17 -1.16
C GLU A 181 16.92 24.11 -2.22
N THR A 182 15.99 23.22 -2.57
CA THR A 182 16.34 21.99 -3.29
C THR A 182 15.62 21.79 -4.61
N LEU A 183 14.55 22.52 -4.88
CA LEU A 183 13.68 22.29 -6.04
C LEU A 183 14.47 22.30 -7.37
N VAL A 184 15.29 23.34 -7.59
CA VAL A 184 16.05 23.48 -8.82
C VAL A 184 17.07 22.36 -8.98
N GLY A 185 17.78 22.02 -7.90
CA GLY A 185 18.76 20.92 -7.91
C GLY A 185 18.10 19.57 -8.22
N LEU A 186 16.96 19.27 -7.61
CA LEU A 186 16.21 18.05 -7.88
C LEU A 186 15.75 17.95 -9.34
N ILE A 187 15.30 19.06 -9.93
CA ILE A 187 14.90 19.11 -11.34
C ILE A 187 16.10 18.87 -12.25
N GLU A 188 17.24 19.51 -11.96
CA GLU A 188 18.47 19.33 -12.75
C GLU A 188 18.98 17.89 -12.68
N GLU A 189 19.00 17.28 -11.51
CA GLU A 189 19.36 15.87 -11.33
C GLU A 189 18.40 14.93 -12.07
N ALA A 190 17.08 15.17 -11.98
CA ALA A 190 16.09 14.39 -12.68
C ALA A 190 16.27 14.46 -14.20
N ARG A 191 16.52 15.66 -14.75
CA ARG A 191 16.80 15.86 -16.17
C ARG A 191 18.12 15.24 -16.63
N ALA A 192 19.13 15.23 -15.77
CA ALA A 192 20.43 14.60 -16.08
C ALA A 192 20.29 13.07 -16.23
N THR A 193 19.39 12.44 -15.48
CA THR A 193 19.13 10.98 -15.55
C THR A 193 18.63 10.54 -16.93
N VAL A 194 18.01 11.42 -17.70
CA VAL A 194 17.48 11.11 -19.05
C VAL A 194 18.58 11.15 -20.12
N LYS A 195 19.70 11.83 -19.85
CA LYS A 195 20.80 12.02 -20.82
C LYS A 195 21.80 10.86 -20.83
N THR A 196 21.64 9.93 -19.88
CA THR A 196 22.48 8.73 -19.75
C THR A 196 21.75 7.50 -20.22
#